data_9e2df600e4a1c5a184f010450e2f6db4
#
_entry.id   9e2df600e4a1c5a184f010450e2f6db4
#
_cell.length_a   1.000
_cell.length_b   1.000
_cell.length_c   1.000
_cell.angle_alpha   90.00
_cell.angle_beta   90.00
_cell.angle_gamma   90.00
#
_symmetry.space_group_name_H-M   'P 1'
#
loop_
_entity.id
_entity.type
_entity.pdbx_description
1 polymer ?
#
loop_
_entity_poly.entity_id
_entity_poly.type
_entity_poly.pdbx_seq_one_letter_code
_entity_poly.pdbx_strand_id
1 'polypeptide(L)'
;MIFTGWQKGHGMKLIGSYTSPFVRKISVLLLEKGITFEFINELPYEADNGVAQYNPLGKVPALVTEKGEYWFDSPIIAEYIELLDIAPAMVPRDPMAALKVRQLEALADGIMDAALVSVREQARPAAQQSETELLRQREK
;
A
#
# COMPACT_ATOMS: atom_id res chain seq x y z
N MET A 1 -7.02 -17.94 -3.92
CA MET A 1 -6.95 -17.69 -5.38
C MET A 1 -5.48 -17.63 -5.74
N ILE A 2 -4.95 -18.67 -6.36
CA ILE A 2 -3.54 -18.80 -6.73
C ILE A 2 -3.38 -18.10 -8.08
N PHE A 3 -2.68 -16.97 -8.11
CA PHE A 3 -2.29 -16.34 -9.37
C PHE A 3 -1.10 -17.10 -9.94
N THR A 4 -1.38 -18.08 -10.81
CA THR A 4 -0.37 -18.81 -11.59
C THR A 4 -0.12 -18.08 -12.91
N GLY A 5 0.95 -17.29 -12.93
CA GLY A 5 1.50 -16.69 -14.14
C GLY A 5 2.99 -16.48 -13.93
N TRP A 6 3.75 -17.60 -13.91
CA TRP A 6 5.21 -17.54 -13.74
C TRP A 6 5.87 -17.15 -15.06
N GLN A 7 6.30 -15.90 -15.19
CA GLN A 7 7.43 -15.57 -16.03
C GLN A 7 8.63 -15.24 -15.14
N LYS A 8 9.75 -15.87 -15.43
CA LYS A 8 11.03 -15.71 -14.72
C LYS A 8 11.49 -14.25 -14.82
N GLY A 9 11.65 -13.59 -13.69
CA GLY A 9 12.30 -12.30 -13.56
C GLY A 9 11.68 -11.48 -12.45
N HIS A 10 12.39 -11.40 -11.37
CA HIS A 10 12.29 -10.52 -10.22
C HIS A 10 11.63 -11.15 -8.98
N GLY A 11 12.49 -11.61 -8.07
CA GLY A 11 12.10 -12.11 -6.76
C GLY A 11 11.63 -11.01 -5.80
N MET A 12 10.78 -10.09 -6.26
CA MET A 12 10.15 -9.09 -5.40
C MET A 12 9.14 -9.74 -4.47
N LYS A 13 9.06 -9.21 -3.24
CA LYS A 13 8.06 -9.63 -2.26
C LYS A 13 7.27 -8.43 -1.80
N LEU A 14 5.94 -8.54 -1.88
CA LEU A 14 5.03 -7.55 -1.31
C LEU A 14 4.51 -8.06 0.02
N ILE A 15 4.92 -7.40 1.09
CA ILE A 15 4.48 -7.68 2.44
C ILE A 15 3.22 -6.87 2.72
N GLY A 16 2.13 -7.54 3.07
CA GLY A 16 0.87 -6.86 3.24
C GLY A 16 -0.26 -7.71 3.77
N SER A 17 -1.41 -7.10 3.99
CA SER A 17 -2.65 -7.80 4.31
C SER A 17 -3.67 -7.62 3.19
N TYR A 18 -4.54 -8.62 3.00
CA TYR A 18 -5.60 -8.58 1.99
C TYR A 18 -6.65 -7.48 2.24
N THR A 19 -6.75 -6.98 3.48
CA THR A 19 -7.71 -5.94 3.88
C THR A 19 -7.16 -4.53 3.73
N SER A 20 -5.84 -4.36 3.55
CA SER A 20 -5.22 -3.04 3.44
C SER A 20 -5.48 -2.40 2.08
N PRO A 21 -6.09 -1.20 2.02
CA PRO A 21 -6.28 -0.48 0.75
C PRO A 21 -4.94 -0.03 0.15
N PHE A 22 -3.94 0.29 0.97
CA PHE A 22 -2.60 0.68 0.49
C PHE A 22 -1.84 -0.50 -0.12
N VAL A 23 -1.99 -1.70 0.44
CA VAL A 23 -1.45 -2.93 -0.16
C VAL A 23 -2.12 -3.21 -1.50
N ARG A 24 -3.45 -3.02 -1.57
CA ARG A 24 -4.20 -3.17 -2.83
C ARG A 24 -3.70 -2.21 -3.89
N LYS A 25 -3.44 -0.94 -3.55
CA LYS A 25 -2.86 0.05 -4.48
C LYS A 25 -1.58 -0.48 -5.13
N ILE A 26 -0.64 -0.97 -4.33
CA ILE A 26 0.63 -1.50 -4.83
C ILE A 26 0.45 -2.80 -5.62
N SER A 27 -0.42 -3.71 -5.16
CA SER A 27 -0.73 -4.94 -5.91
C SER A 27 -1.27 -4.63 -7.31
N VAL A 28 -2.21 -3.68 -7.42
CA VAL A 28 -2.76 -3.25 -8.71
C VAL A 28 -1.67 -2.65 -9.59
N LEU A 29 -0.82 -1.78 -9.06
CA LEU A 29 0.27 -1.16 -9.81
C LEU A 29 1.25 -2.21 -10.37
N LEU A 30 1.65 -3.19 -9.57
CA LEU A 30 2.52 -4.28 -10.01
C LEU A 30 1.86 -5.14 -11.10
N LEU A 31 0.57 -5.45 -10.94
CA LEU A 31 -0.19 -6.24 -11.91
C LEU A 31 -0.37 -5.50 -13.24
N GLU A 32 -0.70 -4.21 -13.22
CA GLU A 32 -0.85 -3.39 -14.43
C GLU A 32 0.45 -3.29 -15.23
N LYS A 33 1.59 -3.29 -14.55
CA LYS A 33 2.92 -3.31 -15.18
C LYS A 33 3.41 -4.72 -15.55
N GLY A 34 2.64 -5.77 -15.23
CA GLY A 34 3.04 -7.15 -15.47
C GLY A 34 4.25 -7.60 -14.63
N ILE A 35 4.51 -6.92 -13.52
CA ILE A 35 5.61 -7.26 -12.61
C ILE A 35 5.17 -8.41 -11.70
N THR A 36 5.91 -9.51 -11.72
CA THR A 36 5.65 -10.65 -10.84
C THR A 36 6.21 -10.40 -9.44
N PHE A 37 5.48 -10.82 -8.43
CA PHE A 37 5.88 -10.71 -7.03
C PHE A 37 5.32 -11.86 -6.20
N GLU A 38 6.01 -12.19 -5.12
CA GLU A 38 5.50 -13.06 -4.06
C GLU A 38 4.71 -12.19 -3.08
N PHE A 39 3.47 -12.59 -2.77
CA PHE A 39 2.69 -11.90 -1.73
C PHE A 39 2.88 -12.62 -0.40
N ILE A 40 3.38 -11.88 0.59
CA ILE A 40 3.54 -12.36 1.97
C ILE A 40 2.45 -11.71 2.81
N ASN A 41 1.49 -12.55 3.25
CA ASN A 41 0.39 -12.08 4.08
C ASN A 41 0.84 -11.90 5.53
N GLU A 42 0.91 -10.64 5.96
CA GLU A 42 1.23 -10.24 7.33
C GLU A 42 0.16 -9.27 7.84
N LEU A 43 -0.34 -9.56 9.02
CA LEU A 43 -1.39 -8.76 9.66
C LEU A 43 -0.77 -7.85 10.72
N PRO A 44 -0.59 -6.54 10.44
CA PRO A 44 0.21 -5.64 11.28
C PRO A 44 -0.39 -5.38 12.68
N TYR A 45 -1.62 -5.80 12.91
CA TYR A 45 -2.32 -5.69 14.19
C TYR A 45 -2.28 -6.98 15.04
N GLU A 46 -1.72 -8.05 14.54
CA GLU A 46 -1.47 -9.27 15.32
C GLU A 46 -0.19 -9.14 16.13
N ALA A 47 -0.17 -9.71 17.34
CA ALA A 47 0.95 -9.57 18.27
C ALA A 47 2.26 -10.16 17.73
N ASP A 48 2.16 -11.26 16.99
CA ASP A 48 3.31 -12.03 16.49
C ASP A 48 3.60 -11.78 15.00
N ASN A 49 3.19 -10.60 14.46
CA ASN A 49 3.46 -10.29 13.06
C ASN A 49 4.95 -9.99 12.80
N GLY A 50 5.39 -10.31 11.58
CA GLY A 50 6.76 -10.08 11.12
C GLY A 50 7.00 -8.71 10.46
N VAL A 51 6.01 -7.81 10.43
CA VAL A 51 6.05 -6.57 9.63
C VAL A 51 7.21 -5.66 10.01
N ALA A 52 7.55 -5.58 11.31
CA ALA A 52 8.60 -4.69 11.80
C ALA A 52 10.00 -5.00 11.23
N GLN A 53 10.24 -6.23 10.76
CA GLN A 53 11.50 -6.58 10.09
C GLN A 53 11.63 -5.97 8.69
N TYR A 54 10.51 -5.59 8.06
CA TYR A 54 10.46 -4.99 6.71
C TYR A 54 10.21 -3.48 6.77
N ASN A 55 9.43 -3.04 7.75
CA ASN A 55 9.09 -1.64 7.98
C ASN A 55 9.12 -1.35 9.49
N PRO A 56 10.07 -0.56 9.99
CA PRO A 56 10.21 -0.28 11.42
C PRO A 56 8.98 0.41 12.04
N LEU A 57 8.09 0.99 11.21
CA LEU A 57 6.83 1.57 11.68
C LEU A 57 5.74 0.52 11.90
N GLY A 58 6.00 -0.77 11.61
CA GLY A 58 5.03 -1.85 11.76
C GLY A 58 3.80 -1.69 10.86
N LYS A 59 3.95 -1.04 9.70
CA LYS A 59 2.86 -0.78 8.75
C LYS A 59 3.07 -1.51 7.44
N VAL A 60 1.95 -1.86 6.79
CA VAL A 60 1.93 -2.43 5.43
C VAL A 60 1.33 -1.41 4.44
N PRO A 61 1.76 -1.42 3.16
CA PRO A 61 2.69 -2.35 2.52
C PRO A 61 4.17 -2.10 2.85
N ALA A 62 4.97 -3.15 2.67
CA ALA A 62 6.40 -3.04 2.44
C ALA A 62 6.78 -3.86 1.21
N LEU A 63 7.76 -3.40 0.44
CA LEU A 63 8.28 -4.09 -0.74
C LEU A 63 9.72 -4.51 -0.48
N VAL A 64 10.04 -5.78 -0.73
CA VAL A 64 11.42 -6.29 -0.72
C VAL A 64 11.83 -6.51 -2.17
N THR A 65 12.95 -5.91 -2.58
CA THR A 65 13.50 -6.09 -3.93
C THR A 65 14.34 -7.37 -4.03
N GLU A 66 14.68 -7.78 -5.23
CA GLU A 66 15.63 -8.89 -5.48
C GLU A 66 17.00 -8.68 -4.82
N LYS A 67 17.40 -7.41 -4.67
CA LYS A 67 18.66 -7.03 -4.04
C LYS A 67 18.57 -7.00 -2.51
N GLY A 68 17.39 -7.32 -1.94
CA GLY A 68 17.17 -7.29 -0.49
C GLY A 68 16.96 -5.88 0.08
N GLU A 69 16.63 -4.89 -0.76
CA GLU A 69 16.28 -3.55 -0.30
C GLU A 69 14.81 -3.53 0.18
N TYR A 70 14.53 -2.72 1.18
CA TYR A 70 13.20 -2.55 1.77
C TYR A 70 12.64 -1.17 1.45
N TRP A 71 11.45 -1.11 0.85
CA TRP A 71 10.75 0.13 0.52
C TRP A 71 9.41 0.21 1.24
N PHE A 72 9.09 1.35 1.81
CA PHE A 72 7.84 1.74 2.47
C PHE A 72 7.82 3.28 2.55
N ASP A 73 6.68 4.01 2.59
CA ASP A 73 5.32 3.49 2.51
C ASP A 73 4.83 3.35 1.06
N SER A 74 3.50 3.26 0.87
CA SER A 74 2.94 2.99 -0.47
C SER A 74 3.28 4.05 -1.53
N PRO A 75 3.34 5.37 -1.28
CA PRO A 75 3.80 6.35 -2.27
C PRO A 75 5.25 6.13 -2.69
N ILE A 76 6.12 5.79 -1.75
CA ILE A 76 7.55 5.52 -2.04
C ILE A 76 7.71 4.23 -2.83
N ILE A 77 6.92 3.19 -2.50
CA ILE A 77 6.90 1.95 -3.28
C ILE A 77 6.43 2.22 -4.70
N ALA A 78 5.36 3.02 -4.88
CA ALA A 78 4.87 3.40 -6.20
C ALA A 78 5.94 4.15 -7.01
N GLU A 79 6.68 5.08 -6.38
CA GLU A 79 7.80 5.78 -7.00
C GLU A 79 8.90 4.81 -7.43
N TYR A 80 9.31 3.89 -6.56
CA TYR A 80 10.30 2.87 -6.88
C TYR A 80 9.89 2.04 -8.11
N ILE A 81 8.61 1.63 -8.17
CA ILE A 81 8.08 0.84 -9.30
C ILE A 81 8.09 1.66 -10.60
N GLU A 82 7.79 2.97 -10.56
CA GLU A 82 7.89 3.86 -11.73
C GLU A 82 9.35 4.01 -12.21
N LEU A 83 10.32 4.09 -11.29
CA LEU A 83 11.74 4.18 -11.63
C LEU A 83 12.30 2.94 -12.34
N LEU A 84 11.59 1.79 -12.31
CA LEU A 84 11.95 0.62 -13.09
C LEU A 84 11.72 0.81 -14.61
N ASP A 85 11.05 1.88 -15.01
CA ASP A 85 10.72 2.25 -16.40
C ASP A 85 10.01 1.14 -17.20
N ILE A 86 9.18 0.34 -16.50
CA ILE A 86 8.38 -0.73 -17.10
C ILE A 86 7.04 -0.15 -17.52
N ALA A 87 6.65 -0.38 -18.78
CA ALA A 87 5.36 0.06 -19.30
C ALA A 87 4.19 -0.74 -18.69
N PRO A 88 3.00 -0.11 -18.59
CA PRO A 88 2.68 1.28 -18.92
C PRO A 88 3.20 2.25 -17.84
N ALA A 89 3.61 3.46 -18.25
CA ALA A 89 3.93 4.53 -17.31
C ALA A 89 2.63 5.03 -16.64
N MET A 90 2.60 5.03 -15.31
CA MET A 90 1.45 5.51 -14.53
C MET A 90 1.59 6.99 -14.16
N VAL A 91 2.82 7.51 -14.23
CA VAL A 91 3.14 8.90 -13.94
C VAL A 91 3.71 9.55 -15.21
N PRO A 92 3.17 10.71 -15.65
CA PRO A 92 3.69 11.43 -16.81
C PRO A 92 5.15 11.87 -16.62
N ARG A 93 5.88 11.99 -17.73
CA ARG A 93 7.28 12.51 -17.70
C ARG A 93 7.36 14.02 -17.47
N ASP A 94 6.31 14.77 -17.85
CA ASP A 94 6.23 16.19 -17.54
C ASP A 94 6.16 16.42 -16.03
N PRO A 95 7.06 17.21 -15.42
CA PRO A 95 7.11 17.36 -13.96
C PRO A 95 5.84 17.93 -13.34
N MET A 96 5.18 18.88 -14.04
CA MET A 96 3.96 19.49 -13.51
C MET A 96 2.75 18.53 -13.61
N ALA A 97 2.66 17.76 -14.69
CA ALA A 97 1.65 16.72 -14.82
C ALA A 97 1.90 15.59 -13.80
N ALA A 98 3.15 15.19 -13.58
CA ALA A 98 3.53 14.24 -12.55
C ALA A 98 3.12 14.72 -11.15
N LEU A 99 3.36 15.99 -10.82
CA LEU A 99 2.97 16.57 -9.53
C LEU A 99 1.45 16.51 -9.32
N LYS A 100 0.65 16.74 -10.36
CA LYS A 100 -0.82 16.62 -10.28
C LYS A 100 -1.26 15.17 -10.00
N VAL A 101 -0.62 14.19 -10.63
CA VAL A 101 -0.90 12.77 -10.36
C VAL A 101 -0.57 12.44 -8.90
N ARG A 102 0.56 12.90 -8.38
CA ARG A 102 0.94 12.68 -6.97
C ARG A 102 0.00 13.39 -5.99
N GLN A 103 -0.53 14.54 -6.35
CA GLN A 103 -1.54 15.21 -5.53
C GLN A 103 -2.84 14.42 -5.47
N LEU A 104 -3.26 13.79 -6.59
CA LEU A 104 -4.41 12.90 -6.61
C LEU A 104 -4.16 11.63 -5.80
N GLU A 105 -2.96 11.07 -5.87
CA GLU A 105 -2.55 9.94 -5.02
C GLU A 105 -2.63 10.32 -3.54
N ALA A 106 -2.09 11.47 -3.15
CA ALA A 106 -2.15 11.95 -1.77
C ALA A 106 -3.59 12.15 -1.28
N LEU A 107 -4.48 12.65 -2.14
CA LEU A 107 -5.91 12.78 -1.84
C LEU A 107 -6.55 11.40 -1.61
N ALA A 108 -6.30 10.45 -2.51
CA ALA A 108 -6.82 9.09 -2.39
C ALA A 108 -6.30 8.39 -1.12
N ASP A 109 -5.02 8.52 -0.82
CA ASP A 109 -4.41 7.99 0.40
C ASP A 109 -5.03 8.61 1.66
N GLY A 110 -5.30 9.91 1.66
CA GLY A 110 -5.99 10.59 2.77
C GLY A 110 -7.42 10.10 2.99
N ILE A 111 -8.16 9.80 1.92
CA ILE A 111 -9.51 9.19 2.00
C ILE A 111 -9.41 7.77 2.58
N MET A 112 -8.43 6.98 2.15
CA MET A 112 -8.21 5.63 2.70
C MET A 112 -7.82 5.66 4.17
N ASP A 113 -7.01 6.63 4.59
CA ASP A 113 -6.66 6.84 6.01
C ASP A 113 -7.92 7.16 6.84
N ALA A 114 -8.77 8.07 6.36
CA ALA A 114 -10.02 8.41 7.04
C ALA A 114 -10.95 7.20 7.17
N ALA A 115 -11.04 6.36 6.12
CA ALA A 115 -11.80 5.13 6.15
C ALA A 115 -11.25 4.13 7.19
N LEU A 116 -9.93 3.96 7.26
CA LEU A 116 -9.29 3.08 8.25
C LEU A 116 -9.49 3.56 9.68
N VAL A 117 -9.38 4.87 9.93
CA VAL A 117 -9.68 5.45 11.25
C VAL A 117 -11.13 5.15 11.63
N SER A 118 -12.07 5.34 10.70
CA SER A 118 -13.50 5.06 10.92
C SER A 118 -13.75 3.58 11.26
N VAL A 119 -13.14 2.65 10.51
CA VAL A 119 -13.28 1.21 10.76
C VAL A 119 -12.71 0.83 12.15
N ARG A 120 -11.55 1.35 12.51
CA ARG A 120 -10.93 1.09 13.82
C ARG A 120 -11.77 1.66 14.96
N GLU A 121 -12.32 2.85 14.80
CA GLU A 121 -13.19 3.46 15.80
C GLU A 121 -14.48 2.66 15.98
N GLN A 122 -15.10 2.20 14.89
CA GLN A 122 -16.29 1.35 14.94
C GLN A 122 -16.03 -0.04 15.54
N ALA A 123 -14.80 -0.54 15.46
CA ALA A 123 -14.42 -1.83 16.08
C ALA A 123 -14.21 -1.73 17.58
N ARG A 124 -14.16 -0.54 18.17
CA ARG A 124 -14.07 -0.35 19.63
C ARG A 124 -15.39 -0.70 20.31
N PRO A 125 -15.37 -1.09 21.59
CA PRO A 125 -16.59 -1.21 22.38
C PRO A 125 -17.45 0.05 22.30
N ALA A 126 -18.77 -0.07 22.14
CA ALA A 126 -19.69 1.06 21.91
C ALA A 126 -19.50 2.21 22.92
N ALA A 127 -19.28 1.90 24.19
CA ALA A 127 -19.03 2.90 25.24
C ALA A 127 -17.71 3.68 25.10
N GLN A 128 -16.82 3.23 24.20
CA GLN A 128 -15.51 3.86 23.94
C GLN A 128 -15.44 4.49 22.55
N GLN A 129 -16.50 4.42 21.77
CA GLN A 129 -16.55 5.02 20.42
C GLN A 129 -16.77 6.54 20.54
N SER A 130 -16.09 7.29 19.69
CA SER A 130 -16.26 8.73 19.55
C SER A 130 -17.09 9.04 18.32
N GLU A 131 -18.33 9.46 18.51
CA GLU A 131 -19.21 9.91 17.41
C GLU A 131 -18.63 11.14 16.71
N THR A 132 -18.03 12.05 17.46
CA THR A 132 -17.36 13.24 16.91
C THR A 132 -16.22 12.86 15.97
N GLU A 133 -15.41 11.86 16.33
CA GLU A 133 -14.34 11.40 15.45
C GLU A 133 -14.89 10.71 14.19
N LEU A 134 -15.92 9.90 14.30
CA LEU A 134 -16.56 9.27 13.14
C LEU A 134 -17.14 10.31 12.17
N LEU A 135 -17.81 11.35 12.68
CA LEU A 135 -18.31 12.45 11.85
C LEU A 135 -17.16 13.17 11.15
N ARG A 136 -16.11 13.54 11.88
CA ARG A 136 -14.94 14.20 11.33
C ARG A 136 -14.27 13.43 10.21
N GLN A 137 -14.21 12.11 10.31
CA GLN A 137 -13.61 11.29 9.25
C GLN A 137 -14.51 11.17 8.01
N ARG A 138 -15.83 11.23 8.17
CA ARG A 138 -16.79 11.18 7.06
C ARG A 138 -16.79 12.45 6.18
N GLU A 139 -16.31 13.56 6.71
CA GLU A 139 -16.20 14.83 5.99
C GLU A 139 -14.96 14.95 5.09
N LYS A 140 -14.07 13.98 5.14
CA LYS A 140 -12.86 13.89 4.30
C LYS A 140 -13.11 13.09 3.03
#